data_7722fed411175b4c7920eae1cfccc5e6
#
_entry.id   7722fed411175b4c7920eae1cfccc5e6
#
_cell.length_a   1.000
_cell.length_b   1.000
_cell.length_c   1.000
_cell.angle_alpha   90.00
_cell.angle_beta   90.00
_cell.angle_gamma   90.00
#
_symmetry.space_group_name_H-M   'P 1'
#
loop_
_entity.id
_entity.type
_entity.pdbx_description
1 polymer ?
#
loop_
_entity_poly.entity_id
_entity_poly.type
_entity_poly.pdbx_seq_one_letter_code
_entity_poly.pdbx_strand_id
1 'polypeptide(L)'
;MTTGTVVGGGPNGLAAAITLARAGVETTLLEAGDTVGGGLRSFEAIVPGLIHDHCAAIHPMAVGSPFLATVDLARRGLRWRSAELECVHPLDDGTAGVLRRTVGDTAEGLGRDGAAWRALFGRPVRNFDKIGPSMLGPLLRVPRHPVALAGFGAPTPLPAAAMARAFRTPQARGLWGGVAAHAFRPLHEPMSSAIGKGMLTAGHAFGWQVAEGGSGALAAALLAEFEDLGGRVETGVRVTAANLPESDVTLLDLDPHQVAAVLGDRLPSRVLRAFERFRYGPGAFKVDFAVQGGVPWTNPDARRSSTVHLGGEFAEIAATEKSIAAGKMPERPFVLVGQQYLADPSRSVGDVHPVWSYAHVPSGYTGDATEAIIAQIERFAPGFRDRIVGTAVCSTTEMSRYNANFVGGDINTGSKDPLQL
;
A
#
# COMPACT_ATOMS: atom_id res chain seq x y z
N MET A 1 26.57 -19.05 -20.36
CA MET A 1 25.20 -18.64 -20.05
C MET A 1 25.25 -17.19 -19.60
N THR A 2 24.21 -16.42 -19.91
CA THR A 2 24.10 -15.05 -19.41
C THR A 2 23.77 -15.09 -17.92
N THR A 3 24.50 -14.32 -17.12
CA THR A 3 24.34 -14.23 -15.67
C THR A 3 23.57 -12.97 -15.27
N GLY A 4 22.75 -13.06 -14.25
CA GLY A 4 21.98 -11.93 -13.73
C GLY A 4 22.04 -11.83 -12.20
N THR A 5 22.18 -10.61 -11.70
CA THR A 5 22.08 -10.30 -10.27
C THR A 5 20.92 -9.36 -10.01
N VAL A 6 20.04 -9.71 -9.09
CA VAL A 6 18.99 -8.82 -8.59
C VAL A 6 19.29 -8.50 -7.13
N VAL A 7 19.34 -7.22 -6.79
CA VAL A 7 19.58 -6.74 -5.43
C VAL A 7 18.29 -6.17 -4.84
N GLY A 8 17.85 -6.77 -3.74
CA GLY A 8 16.58 -6.49 -3.07
C GLY A 8 15.55 -7.57 -3.34
N GLY A 9 15.14 -8.27 -2.28
CA GLY A 9 14.18 -9.39 -2.32
C GLY A 9 12.74 -8.98 -2.03
N GLY A 10 12.39 -7.71 -2.26
CA GLY A 10 11.01 -7.22 -2.20
C GLY A 10 10.15 -7.74 -3.36
N PRO A 11 8.84 -7.41 -3.42
CA PRO A 11 7.95 -7.91 -4.48
C PRO A 11 8.41 -7.53 -5.90
N ASN A 12 9.01 -6.37 -6.07
CA ASN A 12 9.51 -5.93 -7.38
C ASN A 12 10.81 -6.66 -7.75
N GLY A 13 11.73 -6.85 -6.78
CA GLY A 13 12.95 -7.62 -6.99
C GLY A 13 12.65 -9.08 -7.33
N LEU A 14 11.72 -9.72 -6.62
CA LEU A 14 11.25 -11.07 -6.94
C LEU A 14 10.65 -11.14 -8.36
N ALA A 15 9.83 -10.14 -8.73
CA ALA A 15 9.25 -10.05 -10.08
C ALA A 15 10.34 -9.90 -11.16
N ALA A 16 11.36 -9.10 -10.89
CA ALA A 16 12.51 -8.91 -11.77
C ALA A 16 13.31 -10.20 -11.91
N ALA A 17 13.61 -10.90 -10.81
CA ALA A 17 14.33 -12.16 -10.79
C ALA A 17 13.59 -13.27 -11.56
N ILE A 18 12.27 -13.41 -11.34
CA ILE A 18 11.43 -14.34 -12.12
C ILE A 18 11.47 -13.99 -13.61
N THR A 19 11.42 -12.70 -13.95
CA THR A 19 11.44 -12.27 -15.36
C THR A 19 12.76 -12.64 -16.04
N LEU A 20 13.91 -12.44 -15.38
CA LEU A 20 15.22 -12.83 -15.90
C LEU A 20 15.34 -14.36 -16.01
N ALA A 21 14.94 -15.10 -14.98
CA ALA A 21 15.00 -16.55 -14.98
C ALA A 21 14.15 -17.16 -16.12
N ARG A 22 12.94 -16.64 -16.35
CA ARG A 22 12.08 -17.03 -17.48
C ARG A 22 12.69 -16.71 -18.85
N ALA A 23 13.56 -15.71 -18.92
CA ALA A 23 14.33 -15.40 -20.13
C ALA A 23 15.58 -16.29 -20.32
N GLY A 24 15.82 -17.26 -19.44
CA GLY A 24 16.97 -18.17 -19.51
C GLY A 24 18.27 -17.57 -18.95
N VAL A 25 18.18 -16.51 -18.16
CA VAL A 25 19.32 -15.90 -17.45
C VAL A 25 19.55 -16.64 -16.13
N GLU A 26 20.79 -17.10 -15.88
CA GLU A 26 21.17 -17.67 -14.58
C GLU A 26 21.16 -16.57 -13.53
N THR A 27 20.13 -16.54 -12.70
CA THR A 27 19.81 -15.39 -11.87
C THR A 27 20.03 -15.67 -10.38
N THR A 28 20.77 -14.78 -9.71
CA THR A 28 20.93 -14.73 -8.25
C THR A 28 20.26 -13.49 -7.68
N LEU A 29 19.43 -13.68 -6.66
CA LEU A 29 18.77 -12.62 -5.90
C LEU A 29 19.47 -12.45 -4.55
N LEU A 30 19.92 -11.23 -4.25
CA LEU A 30 20.59 -10.85 -3.01
C LEU A 30 19.63 -10.03 -2.14
N GLU A 31 19.40 -10.47 -0.92
CA GLU A 31 18.55 -9.80 0.06
C GLU A 31 19.34 -9.47 1.34
N ALA A 32 19.21 -8.23 1.82
CA ALA A 32 19.91 -7.78 3.03
C ALA A 32 19.31 -8.32 4.33
N GLY A 33 18.03 -8.63 4.33
CA GLY A 33 17.34 -9.25 5.47
C GLY A 33 17.53 -10.77 5.52
N ASP A 34 17.09 -11.37 6.62
CA ASP A 34 17.17 -12.83 6.82
C ASP A 34 16.16 -13.59 5.94
N THR A 35 15.16 -12.90 5.40
CA THR A 35 14.14 -13.46 4.51
C THR A 35 13.81 -12.48 3.39
N VAL A 36 13.38 -12.99 2.23
CA VAL A 36 12.80 -12.17 1.16
C VAL A 36 11.43 -11.63 1.55
N GLY A 37 10.88 -10.75 0.75
CA GLY A 37 9.51 -10.24 0.87
C GLY A 37 9.43 -8.72 1.06
N GLY A 38 10.49 -8.05 1.54
CA GLY A 38 10.45 -6.60 1.73
C GLY A 38 9.24 -6.17 2.56
N GLY A 39 8.38 -5.31 2.01
CA GLY A 39 7.14 -4.87 2.66
C GLY A 39 6.03 -5.91 2.77
N LEU A 40 6.20 -7.11 2.21
CA LEU A 40 5.23 -8.20 2.29
C LEU A 40 5.45 -9.15 3.47
N ARG A 41 6.50 -8.99 4.29
CA ARG A 41 6.73 -9.91 5.40
C ARG A 41 5.60 -9.83 6.42
N SER A 42 5.23 -11.01 6.95
CA SER A 42 4.34 -11.14 8.10
C SER A 42 5.13 -11.60 9.33
N PHE A 43 4.59 -11.39 10.51
CA PHE A 43 5.24 -11.76 11.77
C PHE A 43 4.24 -12.04 12.86
N GLU A 44 4.66 -12.85 13.84
CA GLU A 44 3.92 -13.02 15.07
C GLU A 44 4.41 -11.99 16.10
N ALA A 45 3.49 -11.27 16.70
CA ALA A 45 3.80 -10.32 17.77
C ALA A 45 2.68 -10.28 18.80
N ILE A 46 3.01 -9.78 19.99
CA ILE A 46 2.11 -9.50 21.11
C ILE A 46 1.59 -10.80 21.75
N VAL A 47 0.89 -11.65 20.96
CA VAL A 47 0.38 -12.95 21.40
C VAL A 47 0.91 -14.01 20.43
N PRO A 48 1.46 -15.15 20.93
CA PRO A 48 1.91 -16.24 20.07
C PRO A 48 0.78 -16.75 19.16
N GLY A 49 1.06 -16.92 17.87
CA GLY A 49 0.09 -17.33 16.86
C GLY A 49 -0.75 -16.17 16.28
N LEU A 50 -0.65 -14.96 16.83
CA LEU A 50 -1.34 -13.78 16.27
C LEU A 50 -0.53 -13.20 15.10
N ILE A 51 -1.09 -13.25 13.89
CA ILE A 51 -0.33 -12.92 12.68
C ILE A 51 -0.61 -11.47 12.24
N HIS A 52 0.47 -10.69 12.22
CA HIS A 52 0.50 -9.31 11.72
C HIS A 52 1.30 -9.19 10.41
N ASP A 53 1.10 -8.10 9.67
CA ASP A 53 1.89 -7.77 8.48
C ASP A 53 2.78 -6.55 8.77
N HIS A 54 4.05 -6.59 8.35
CA HIS A 54 4.97 -5.48 8.58
C HIS A 54 4.58 -4.19 7.87
N CYS A 55 4.17 -4.26 6.59
CA CYS A 55 3.79 -3.09 5.82
C CYS A 55 2.50 -3.35 5.04
N ALA A 56 2.56 -3.90 3.83
CA ALA A 56 1.36 -4.16 3.04
C ALA A 56 0.53 -5.29 3.65
N ALA A 57 -0.74 -5.02 3.94
CA ALA A 57 -1.66 -5.95 4.58
C ALA A 57 -2.89 -6.27 3.72
N ILE A 58 -3.27 -5.34 2.84
CA ILE A 58 -4.44 -5.42 1.97
C ILE A 58 -4.01 -5.03 0.56
N HIS A 59 -4.44 -5.79 -0.45
CA HIS A 59 -3.79 -5.85 -1.75
C HIS A 59 -4.70 -5.50 -2.95
N PRO A 60 -5.41 -4.36 -3.00
CA PRO A 60 -6.31 -4.04 -4.11
C PRO A 60 -5.59 -3.92 -5.46
N MET A 61 -4.32 -3.49 -5.44
CA MET A 61 -3.53 -3.32 -6.67
C MET A 61 -2.81 -4.60 -7.10
N ALA A 62 -2.41 -5.46 -6.14
CA ALA A 62 -1.67 -6.68 -6.42
C ALA A 62 -2.53 -7.71 -7.17
N VAL A 63 -3.78 -7.91 -6.73
CA VAL A 63 -4.70 -8.87 -7.39
C VAL A 63 -4.91 -8.55 -8.87
N GLY A 64 -4.92 -7.26 -9.22
CA GLY A 64 -5.04 -6.80 -10.61
C GLY A 64 -3.71 -6.64 -11.35
N SER A 65 -2.58 -7.05 -10.76
CA SER A 65 -1.26 -6.89 -11.36
C SER A 65 -1.09 -7.77 -12.61
N PRO A 66 -0.75 -7.15 -13.76
CA PRO A 66 -0.48 -7.92 -14.99
C PRO A 66 0.69 -8.89 -14.83
N PHE A 67 1.69 -8.60 -13.99
CA PHE A 67 2.79 -9.50 -13.69
C PHE A 67 2.31 -10.69 -12.86
N LEU A 68 1.61 -10.44 -11.75
CA LEU A 68 1.14 -11.52 -10.86
C LEU A 68 0.16 -12.45 -11.58
N ALA A 69 -0.61 -11.96 -12.56
CA ALA A 69 -1.45 -12.79 -13.41
C ALA A 69 -0.66 -13.79 -14.30
N THR A 70 0.65 -13.61 -14.44
CA THR A 70 1.53 -14.56 -15.17
C THR A 70 2.12 -15.66 -14.28
N VAL A 71 1.90 -15.58 -12.97
CA VAL A 71 2.36 -16.56 -11.98
C VAL A 71 1.15 -17.34 -11.48
N ASP A 72 1.21 -18.66 -11.47
CA ASP A 72 0.16 -19.50 -10.87
C ASP A 72 0.30 -19.47 -9.33
N LEU A 73 -0.10 -18.33 -8.74
CA LEU A 73 -0.02 -18.10 -7.30
C LEU A 73 -0.82 -19.13 -6.50
N ALA A 74 -1.94 -19.60 -7.05
CA ALA A 74 -2.78 -20.60 -6.38
C ALA A 74 -2.06 -21.95 -6.27
N ARG A 75 -1.35 -22.39 -7.32
CA ARG A 75 -0.50 -23.57 -7.29
C ARG A 75 0.65 -23.43 -6.28
N ARG A 76 1.12 -22.19 -6.06
CA ARG A 76 2.16 -21.85 -5.06
C ARG A 76 1.59 -21.69 -3.64
N GLY A 77 0.34 -22.02 -3.41
CA GLY A 77 -0.30 -22.00 -2.10
C GLY A 77 -0.93 -20.68 -1.70
N LEU A 78 -0.81 -19.62 -2.49
CA LEU A 78 -1.46 -18.35 -2.18
C LEU A 78 -2.98 -18.46 -2.37
N ARG A 79 -3.72 -18.04 -1.36
CA ARG A 79 -5.16 -17.86 -1.41
C ARG A 79 -5.53 -16.43 -1.05
N TRP A 80 -6.35 -15.81 -1.89
CA TRP A 80 -6.90 -14.50 -1.60
C TRP A 80 -8.20 -14.65 -0.81
N ARG A 81 -8.37 -13.79 0.20
CA ARG A 81 -9.56 -13.73 1.05
C ARG A 81 -10.15 -12.32 1.02
N SER A 82 -11.47 -12.23 1.16
CA SER A 82 -12.20 -10.94 1.18
C SER A 82 -13.09 -10.87 2.41
N ALA A 83 -13.15 -9.71 3.02
CA ALA A 83 -14.21 -9.39 3.98
C ALA A 83 -15.53 -9.11 3.24
N GLU A 84 -16.60 -8.91 3.99
CA GLU A 84 -17.93 -8.63 3.41
C GLU A 84 -17.98 -7.26 2.73
N LEU A 85 -17.28 -6.27 3.31
CA LEU A 85 -17.14 -4.93 2.76
C LEU A 85 -15.66 -4.61 2.51
N GLU A 86 -15.40 -3.87 1.45
CA GLU A 86 -14.04 -3.60 0.99
C GLU A 86 -13.35 -2.52 1.85
N CYS A 87 -14.02 -1.36 2.01
CA CYS A 87 -13.52 -0.25 2.79
C CYS A 87 -14.66 0.60 3.34
N VAL A 88 -14.50 1.11 4.56
CA VAL A 88 -15.46 1.99 5.21
C VAL A 88 -14.77 3.26 5.70
N HIS A 89 -15.40 4.40 5.51
CA HIS A 89 -14.98 5.68 6.05
C HIS A 89 -16.09 6.23 6.97
N PRO A 90 -16.02 6.00 8.29
CA PRO A 90 -17.01 6.49 9.24
C PRO A 90 -16.90 8.01 9.45
N LEU A 91 -18.03 8.64 9.76
CA LEU A 91 -18.15 10.06 10.08
C LEU A 91 -18.64 10.25 11.53
N ASP A 92 -18.43 11.44 12.09
CA ASP A 92 -18.79 11.75 13.49
C ASP A 92 -20.30 11.70 13.77
N ASP A 93 -21.12 11.81 12.73
CA ASP A 93 -22.59 11.67 12.85
C ASP A 93 -23.08 10.21 12.89
N GLY A 94 -22.13 9.24 12.92
CA GLY A 94 -22.40 7.82 12.91
C GLY A 94 -22.68 7.21 11.51
N THR A 95 -22.78 8.05 10.48
CA THR A 95 -22.89 7.58 9.09
C THR A 95 -21.53 7.19 8.53
N ALA A 96 -21.50 6.58 7.33
CA ALA A 96 -20.24 6.21 6.68
C ALA A 96 -20.33 6.25 5.15
N GLY A 97 -19.19 6.51 4.50
CA GLY A 97 -18.98 6.17 3.10
C GLY A 97 -18.49 4.72 3.00
N VAL A 98 -19.19 3.88 2.23
CA VAL A 98 -18.91 2.44 2.15
C VAL A 98 -18.54 2.04 0.74
N LEU A 99 -17.36 1.47 0.58
CA LEU A 99 -16.94 0.82 -0.66
C LEU A 99 -17.41 -0.63 -0.65
N ARG A 100 -18.30 -0.95 -1.57
CA ARG A 100 -18.79 -2.31 -1.82
C ARG A 100 -18.10 -2.89 -3.05
N ARG A 101 -18.18 -4.19 -3.23
CA ARG A 101 -17.54 -4.90 -4.32
C ARG A 101 -17.85 -4.30 -5.69
N THR A 102 -19.11 -4.07 -6.01
CA THR A 102 -19.49 -3.54 -7.32
C THR A 102 -19.66 -2.02 -7.30
N VAL A 103 -19.40 -1.38 -8.44
CA VAL A 103 -19.70 0.04 -8.65
C VAL A 103 -21.19 0.34 -8.43
N GLY A 104 -22.04 -0.63 -8.78
CA GLY A 104 -23.50 -0.53 -8.62
C GLY A 104 -23.90 -0.42 -7.16
N ASP A 105 -23.45 -1.37 -6.32
CA ASP A 105 -23.81 -1.45 -4.91
C ASP A 105 -23.25 -0.26 -4.11
N THR A 106 -22.01 0.17 -4.43
CA THR A 106 -21.46 1.39 -3.83
C THR A 106 -22.27 2.62 -4.21
N ALA A 107 -22.62 2.76 -5.50
CA ALA A 107 -23.39 3.89 -5.97
C ALA A 107 -24.80 3.93 -5.37
N GLU A 108 -25.42 2.79 -5.14
CA GLU A 108 -26.72 2.67 -4.47
C GLU A 108 -26.60 3.14 -3.01
N GLY A 109 -25.59 2.66 -2.28
CA GLY A 109 -25.31 3.07 -0.91
C GLY A 109 -24.97 4.57 -0.74
N LEU A 110 -24.40 5.20 -1.77
CA LEU A 110 -24.10 6.64 -1.79
C LEU A 110 -25.31 7.52 -2.22
N GLY A 111 -26.46 6.93 -2.52
CA GLY A 111 -27.71 7.64 -2.79
C GLY A 111 -27.57 8.67 -3.92
N ARG A 112 -27.78 9.95 -3.62
CA ARG A 112 -27.73 11.04 -4.62
C ARG A 112 -26.37 11.22 -5.32
N ASP A 113 -25.28 10.69 -4.74
CA ASP A 113 -23.95 10.71 -5.36
C ASP A 113 -23.67 9.48 -6.21
N GLY A 114 -24.57 8.51 -6.25
CA GLY A 114 -24.41 7.28 -7.00
C GLY A 114 -24.22 7.47 -8.50
N ALA A 115 -24.88 8.47 -9.09
CA ALA A 115 -24.68 8.80 -10.51
C ALA A 115 -23.25 9.28 -10.80
N ALA A 116 -22.72 10.17 -9.94
CA ALA A 116 -21.34 10.65 -10.05
C ALA A 116 -20.32 9.51 -9.85
N TRP A 117 -20.58 8.61 -8.89
CA TRP A 117 -19.76 7.44 -8.65
C TRP A 117 -19.70 6.50 -9.86
N ARG A 118 -20.86 6.17 -10.45
CA ARG A 118 -20.94 5.36 -11.69
C ARG A 118 -20.22 6.02 -12.87
N ALA A 119 -20.34 7.35 -13.00
CA ALA A 119 -19.66 8.09 -14.05
C ALA A 119 -18.14 8.03 -13.92
N LEU A 120 -17.60 8.12 -12.70
CA LEU A 120 -16.17 8.11 -12.42
C LEU A 120 -15.54 6.72 -12.54
N PHE A 121 -16.25 5.67 -12.11
CA PHE A 121 -15.66 4.34 -11.93
C PHE A 121 -16.23 3.28 -12.88
N GLY A 122 -17.46 3.43 -13.39
CA GLY A 122 -18.12 2.38 -14.15
C GLY A 122 -17.37 1.97 -15.42
N ARG A 123 -16.93 2.94 -16.23
CA ARG A 123 -16.17 2.65 -17.47
C ARG A 123 -14.75 2.19 -17.20
N PRO A 124 -13.97 2.81 -16.30
CA PRO A 124 -12.64 2.32 -15.92
C PRO A 124 -12.64 0.87 -15.43
N VAL A 125 -13.56 0.50 -14.54
CA VAL A 125 -13.66 -0.86 -14.00
C VAL A 125 -13.95 -1.88 -15.09
N ARG A 126 -14.91 -1.62 -16.00
CA ARG A 126 -15.21 -2.52 -17.13
C ARG A 126 -14.08 -2.67 -18.15
N ASN A 127 -13.13 -1.74 -18.17
CA ASN A 127 -11.99 -1.77 -19.08
C ASN A 127 -10.66 -1.94 -18.31
N PHE A 128 -10.68 -2.54 -17.12
CA PHE A 128 -9.47 -2.67 -16.31
C PHE A 128 -8.39 -3.48 -17.03
N ASP A 129 -8.75 -4.51 -17.76
CA ASP A 129 -7.86 -5.32 -18.61
C ASP A 129 -7.06 -4.46 -19.61
N LYS A 130 -7.66 -3.38 -20.11
CA LYS A 130 -7.05 -2.45 -21.07
C LYS A 130 -6.22 -1.35 -20.43
N ILE A 131 -6.59 -0.90 -19.23
CA ILE A 131 -5.91 0.20 -18.52
C ILE A 131 -4.86 -0.29 -17.52
N GLY A 132 -5.07 -1.45 -16.91
CA GLY A 132 -4.19 -2.04 -15.90
C GLY A 132 -2.72 -2.11 -16.33
N PRO A 133 -2.39 -2.62 -17.50
CA PRO A 133 -1.00 -2.67 -17.99
C PRO A 133 -0.33 -1.30 -18.15
N SER A 134 -1.10 -0.23 -18.36
CA SER A 134 -0.57 1.15 -18.43
C SER A 134 -0.56 1.83 -17.07
N MET A 135 -1.49 1.47 -16.19
CA MET A 135 -1.59 2.02 -14.83
C MET A 135 -0.52 1.43 -13.89
N LEU A 136 -0.23 0.14 -14.05
CA LEU A 136 0.70 -0.64 -13.21
C LEU A 136 2.03 -0.95 -13.92
N GLY A 137 2.28 -0.34 -15.05
CA GLY A 137 3.49 -0.49 -15.86
C GLY A 137 4.27 0.81 -16.03
N PRO A 138 5.32 0.80 -16.87
CA PRO A 138 6.12 2.00 -17.14
C PRO A 138 5.27 3.14 -17.69
N LEU A 139 5.43 4.33 -17.11
CA LEU A 139 4.69 5.55 -17.49
C LEU A 139 5.01 6.02 -18.94
N LEU A 140 6.28 5.89 -19.34
CA LEU A 140 6.77 6.31 -20.67
C LEU A 140 6.59 5.18 -21.70
N ARG A 141 5.37 4.72 -21.87
CA ARG A 141 5.02 3.67 -22.83
C ARG A 141 3.87 4.12 -23.72
N VAL A 142 3.96 3.84 -25.02
CA VAL A 142 2.82 4.03 -25.93
C VAL A 142 1.68 3.12 -25.49
N PRO A 143 0.52 3.65 -25.09
CA PRO A 143 -0.56 2.83 -24.59
C PRO A 143 -1.21 2.02 -25.73
N ARG A 144 -1.44 0.73 -25.50
CA ARG A 144 -2.15 -0.14 -26.47
C ARG A 144 -3.62 0.26 -26.65
N HIS A 145 -4.23 0.89 -25.62
CA HIS A 145 -5.64 1.27 -25.59
C HIS A 145 -5.81 2.75 -25.19
N PRO A 146 -5.42 3.71 -26.06
CA PRO A 146 -5.35 5.13 -25.69
C PRO A 146 -6.71 5.70 -25.29
N VAL A 147 -7.81 5.29 -25.93
CA VAL A 147 -9.17 5.76 -25.60
C VAL A 147 -9.64 5.28 -24.22
N ALA A 148 -9.33 4.03 -23.86
CA ALA A 148 -9.65 3.49 -22.53
C ALA A 148 -8.82 4.18 -21.46
N LEU A 149 -7.51 4.37 -21.72
CA LEU A 149 -6.60 5.04 -20.83
C LEU A 149 -6.96 6.53 -20.66
N ALA A 150 -7.35 7.24 -21.72
CA ALA A 150 -7.82 8.62 -21.62
C ALA A 150 -9.06 8.74 -20.73
N GLY A 151 -10.02 7.82 -20.85
CA GLY A 151 -11.22 7.79 -20.00
C GLY A 151 -10.91 7.56 -18.51
N PHE A 152 -9.86 6.83 -18.19
CA PHE A 152 -9.35 6.68 -16.85
C PHE A 152 -8.48 7.88 -16.43
N GLY A 153 -7.54 8.28 -17.30
CA GLY A 153 -6.47 9.22 -17.00
C GLY A 153 -6.88 10.69 -17.00
N ALA A 154 -7.93 11.07 -17.75
CA ALA A 154 -8.31 12.49 -17.87
C ALA A 154 -8.50 13.22 -16.53
N PRO A 155 -9.13 12.65 -15.49
CA PRO A 155 -9.24 13.30 -14.19
C PRO A 155 -8.02 13.09 -13.27
N THR A 156 -7.07 12.22 -13.58
CA THR A 156 -5.94 11.92 -12.67
C THR A 156 -4.97 13.10 -12.45
N PRO A 157 -4.76 14.05 -13.38
CA PRO A 157 -3.98 15.24 -13.11
C PRO A 157 -4.62 16.21 -12.12
N LEU A 158 -5.93 16.10 -11.89
CA LEU A 158 -6.64 17.00 -10.98
C LEU A 158 -6.25 16.78 -9.53
N PRO A 159 -6.35 17.82 -8.69
CA PRO A 159 -6.35 17.66 -7.24
C PRO A 159 -7.50 16.77 -6.75
N ALA A 160 -7.27 15.95 -5.73
CA ALA A 160 -8.33 15.16 -5.10
C ALA A 160 -9.46 16.06 -4.55
N ALA A 161 -9.12 17.26 -4.06
CA ALA A 161 -10.07 18.26 -3.63
C ALA A 161 -10.96 18.79 -4.76
N ALA A 162 -10.45 18.87 -5.99
CA ALA A 162 -11.27 19.23 -7.14
C ALA A 162 -12.26 18.11 -7.51
N MET A 163 -11.81 16.86 -7.47
CA MET A 163 -12.68 15.72 -7.72
C MET A 163 -13.75 15.51 -6.62
N ALA A 164 -13.42 15.83 -5.37
CA ALA A 164 -14.39 15.79 -4.27
C ALA A 164 -15.62 16.67 -4.49
N ARG A 165 -15.50 17.73 -5.33
CA ARG A 165 -16.63 18.60 -5.71
C ARG A 165 -17.69 17.91 -6.58
N ALA A 166 -17.34 16.78 -7.19
CA ALA A 166 -18.33 15.95 -7.92
C ALA A 166 -19.34 15.30 -6.97
N PHE A 167 -19.01 15.19 -5.69
CA PHE A 167 -19.86 14.59 -4.66
C PHE A 167 -20.53 15.67 -3.78
N ARG A 168 -21.73 15.40 -3.34
CA ARG A 168 -22.57 16.30 -2.55
C ARG A 168 -22.62 15.93 -1.08
N THR A 169 -22.48 14.61 -0.77
CA THR A 169 -22.62 14.07 0.58
C THR A 169 -21.29 13.99 1.30
N PRO A 170 -21.24 14.18 2.62
CA PRO A 170 -20.04 13.91 3.43
C PRO A 170 -19.54 12.47 3.26
N GLN A 171 -20.44 11.49 3.17
CA GLN A 171 -20.13 10.07 3.01
C GLN A 171 -19.31 9.80 1.74
N ALA A 172 -19.77 10.29 0.59
CA ALA A 172 -19.07 10.10 -0.67
C ALA A 172 -17.74 10.87 -0.70
N ARG A 173 -17.70 12.08 -0.14
CA ARG A 173 -16.48 12.88 -0.01
C ARG A 173 -15.47 12.25 0.95
N GLY A 174 -15.94 11.74 2.10
CA GLY A 174 -15.10 11.05 3.09
C GLY A 174 -14.49 9.78 2.52
N LEU A 175 -15.29 8.92 1.88
CA LEU A 175 -14.79 7.71 1.20
C LEU A 175 -13.75 8.04 0.13
N TRP A 176 -14.04 9.03 -0.72
CA TRP A 176 -13.09 9.51 -1.73
C TRP A 176 -11.80 10.04 -1.10
N GLY A 177 -11.91 10.89 -0.08
CA GLY A 177 -10.78 11.52 0.61
C GLY A 177 -9.89 10.50 1.32
N GLY A 178 -10.50 9.54 2.03
CA GLY A 178 -9.78 8.48 2.72
C GLY A 178 -8.94 7.64 1.77
N VAL A 179 -9.48 7.27 0.60
CA VAL A 179 -8.68 6.52 -0.39
C VAL A 179 -7.67 7.43 -1.11
N ALA A 180 -7.99 8.69 -1.38
CA ALA A 180 -7.05 9.62 -1.99
C ALA A 180 -5.86 9.95 -1.07
N ALA A 181 -6.02 9.90 0.26
CA ALA A 181 -4.95 10.11 1.24
C ALA A 181 -3.79 9.11 1.10
N HIS A 182 -4.02 7.92 0.52
CA HIS A 182 -2.92 6.99 0.16
C HIS A 182 -1.88 7.57 -0.79
N ALA A 183 -2.13 8.75 -1.38
CA ALA A 183 -1.11 9.48 -2.13
C ALA A 183 0.01 10.04 -1.25
N PHE A 184 -0.16 10.14 0.07
CA PHE A 184 0.78 10.72 1.03
C PHE A 184 1.24 12.12 0.59
N ARG A 185 0.29 12.96 0.20
CA ARG A 185 0.54 14.33 -0.24
C ARG A 185 -0.70 15.20 -0.04
N PRO A 186 -0.54 16.55 -0.04
CA PRO A 186 -1.66 17.46 0.08
C PRO A 186 -2.74 17.24 -0.99
N LEU A 187 -4.00 17.04 -0.57
CA LEU A 187 -5.10 16.69 -1.48
C LEU A 187 -5.56 17.82 -2.40
N HIS A 188 -5.04 19.04 -2.22
CA HIS A 188 -5.28 20.19 -3.10
C HIS A 188 -4.23 20.35 -4.21
N GLU A 189 -3.17 19.55 -4.20
CA GLU A 189 -2.13 19.59 -5.21
C GLU A 189 -2.49 18.76 -6.46
N PRO A 190 -1.98 19.14 -7.63
CA PRO A 190 -2.15 18.35 -8.86
C PRO A 190 -1.69 16.90 -8.68
N MET A 191 -2.31 15.97 -9.40
CA MET A 191 -2.04 14.52 -9.36
C MET A 191 -2.43 13.80 -8.06
N SER A 192 -2.89 14.50 -7.01
CA SER A 192 -3.28 13.83 -5.74
C SER A 192 -4.52 12.92 -5.89
N SER A 193 -5.28 13.04 -6.98
CA SER A 193 -6.40 12.13 -7.28
C SER A 193 -5.97 10.80 -7.91
N ALA A 194 -4.76 10.70 -8.47
CA ALA A 194 -4.35 9.56 -9.29
C ALA A 194 -4.38 8.23 -8.51
N ILE A 195 -3.81 8.22 -7.31
CA ILE A 195 -3.76 7.03 -6.43
C ILE A 195 -5.17 6.62 -6.02
N GLY A 196 -5.97 7.57 -5.49
CA GLY A 196 -7.35 7.29 -5.06
C GLY A 196 -8.19 6.73 -6.21
N LYS A 197 -8.08 7.30 -7.41
CA LYS A 197 -8.79 6.79 -8.58
C LYS A 197 -8.30 5.40 -9.00
N GLY A 198 -7.00 5.16 -8.98
CA GLY A 198 -6.40 3.86 -9.28
C GLY A 198 -6.87 2.78 -8.30
N MET A 199 -6.74 3.04 -7.00
CA MET A 199 -7.11 2.09 -5.95
C MET A 199 -8.61 1.77 -5.95
N LEU A 200 -9.48 2.78 -6.09
CA LEU A 200 -10.93 2.55 -6.18
C LEU A 200 -11.32 1.78 -7.46
N THR A 201 -10.65 2.05 -8.58
CA THR A 201 -10.89 1.29 -9.81
C THR A 201 -10.47 -0.17 -9.66
N ALA A 202 -9.28 -0.43 -9.12
CA ALA A 202 -8.79 -1.78 -8.84
C ALA A 202 -9.64 -2.49 -7.77
N GLY A 203 -10.01 -1.77 -6.71
CA GLY A 203 -10.85 -2.27 -5.64
C GLY A 203 -12.22 -2.74 -6.12
N HIS A 204 -12.86 -1.98 -7.02
CA HIS A 204 -14.10 -2.44 -7.66
C HIS A 204 -13.90 -3.60 -8.64
N ALA A 205 -12.77 -3.65 -9.33
CA ALA A 205 -12.49 -4.72 -10.27
C ALA A 205 -12.17 -6.06 -9.56
N PHE A 206 -11.37 -6.01 -8.49
CA PHE A 206 -10.80 -7.21 -7.85
C PHE A 206 -11.10 -7.35 -6.36
N GLY A 207 -11.55 -6.29 -5.68
CA GLY A 207 -11.71 -6.21 -4.22
C GLY A 207 -10.48 -5.76 -3.49
N TRP A 208 -10.62 -5.58 -2.20
CA TRP A 208 -9.56 -5.24 -1.26
C TRP A 208 -9.15 -6.49 -0.49
N GLN A 209 -8.52 -7.42 -1.19
CA GLN A 209 -8.24 -8.75 -0.70
C GLN A 209 -7.01 -8.78 0.22
N VAL A 210 -6.99 -9.76 1.10
CA VAL A 210 -5.85 -10.12 1.95
C VAL A 210 -5.30 -11.49 1.52
N ALA A 211 -4.01 -11.71 1.74
CA ALA A 211 -3.41 -13.04 1.58
C ALA A 211 -3.71 -13.88 2.83
N GLU A 212 -4.20 -15.11 2.64
CA GLU A 212 -4.43 -16.07 3.74
C GLU A 212 -3.11 -16.37 4.45
N GLY A 213 -3.12 -16.32 5.78
CA GLY A 213 -1.93 -16.53 6.62
C GLY A 213 -0.96 -15.35 6.66
N GLY A 214 -1.28 -14.22 6.03
CA GLY A 214 -0.42 -13.03 6.00
C GLY A 214 0.12 -12.70 4.62
N SER A 215 0.55 -11.47 4.44
CA SER A 215 1.14 -10.98 3.18
C SER A 215 2.42 -11.72 2.81
N GLY A 216 3.10 -12.34 3.80
CA GLY A 216 4.24 -13.23 3.60
C GLY A 216 3.95 -14.40 2.66
N ALA A 217 2.69 -14.87 2.60
CA ALA A 217 2.28 -15.92 1.67
C ALA A 217 2.46 -15.52 0.19
N LEU A 218 2.25 -14.23 -0.14
CA LEU A 218 2.54 -13.73 -1.49
C LEU A 218 4.04 -13.73 -1.79
N ALA A 219 4.86 -13.31 -0.82
CA ALA A 219 6.32 -13.35 -0.98
C ALA A 219 6.82 -14.80 -1.13
N ALA A 220 6.32 -15.72 -0.33
CA ALA A 220 6.63 -17.15 -0.42
C ALA A 220 6.23 -17.77 -1.77
N ALA A 221 5.06 -17.40 -2.30
CA ALA A 221 4.61 -17.89 -3.59
C ALA A 221 5.49 -17.38 -4.74
N LEU A 222 5.95 -16.13 -4.68
CA LEU A 222 6.89 -15.58 -5.67
C LEU A 222 8.27 -16.20 -5.56
N LEU A 223 8.76 -16.44 -4.34
CA LEU A 223 10.01 -17.12 -4.09
C LEU A 223 9.99 -18.54 -4.69
N ALA A 224 8.95 -19.32 -4.39
CA ALA A 224 8.79 -20.66 -4.91
C ALA A 224 8.75 -20.71 -6.45
N GLU A 225 8.12 -19.71 -7.09
CA GLU A 225 8.17 -19.59 -8.55
C GLU A 225 9.59 -19.33 -9.06
N PHE A 226 10.34 -18.45 -8.38
CA PHE A 226 11.73 -18.14 -8.76
C PHE A 226 12.66 -19.33 -8.61
N GLU A 227 12.55 -20.06 -7.50
CA GLU A 227 13.36 -21.26 -7.23
C GLU A 227 13.06 -22.41 -8.20
N ASP A 228 11.80 -22.63 -8.57
CA ASP A 228 11.41 -23.63 -9.58
C ASP A 228 11.96 -23.31 -10.99
N LEU A 229 12.23 -22.04 -11.27
CA LEU A 229 12.89 -21.60 -12.49
C LEU A 229 14.43 -21.76 -12.43
N GLY A 230 14.96 -22.32 -11.33
CA GLY A 230 16.40 -22.50 -11.09
C GLY A 230 17.10 -21.28 -10.54
N GLY A 231 16.35 -20.28 -10.06
CA GLY A 231 16.90 -19.08 -9.43
C GLY A 231 17.56 -19.38 -8.08
N ARG A 232 18.58 -18.61 -7.73
CA ARG A 232 19.29 -18.69 -6.44
C ARG A 232 18.99 -17.49 -5.57
N VAL A 233 18.84 -17.69 -4.27
CA VAL A 233 18.61 -16.63 -3.29
C VAL A 233 19.70 -16.67 -2.23
N GLU A 234 20.28 -15.50 -1.93
CA GLU A 234 21.21 -15.31 -0.83
C GLU A 234 20.64 -14.22 0.09
N THR A 235 20.32 -14.59 1.31
CA THR A 235 19.82 -13.69 2.37
C THR A 235 20.94 -13.26 3.31
N GLY A 236 20.71 -12.19 4.10
CA GLY A 236 21.74 -11.62 4.96
C GLY A 236 22.85 -10.87 4.22
N VAL A 237 22.70 -10.65 2.91
CA VAL A 237 23.70 -10.03 2.05
C VAL A 237 23.33 -8.58 1.75
N ARG A 238 23.88 -7.65 2.50
CA ARG A 238 23.78 -6.21 2.18
C ARG A 238 24.79 -5.84 1.11
N VAL A 239 24.29 -5.51 -0.06
CA VAL A 239 25.12 -5.08 -1.19
C VAL A 239 25.60 -3.64 -1.00
N THR A 240 26.88 -3.42 -1.28
CA THR A 240 27.60 -2.16 -1.27
C THR A 240 28.46 -2.03 -2.53
N ALA A 241 29.11 -0.90 -2.74
CA ALA A 241 30.04 -0.72 -3.87
C ALA A 241 31.20 -1.74 -3.88
N ALA A 242 31.58 -2.26 -2.68
CA ALA A 242 32.72 -3.17 -2.54
C ALA A 242 32.39 -4.64 -2.82
N ASN A 243 31.11 -5.04 -2.69
CA ASN A 243 30.70 -6.44 -2.81
C ASN A 243 29.59 -6.68 -3.84
N LEU A 244 29.27 -5.71 -4.70
CA LEU A 244 28.34 -5.93 -5.82
C LEU A 244 28.97 -6.95 -6.79
N PRO A 245 28.35 -8.12 -6.99
CA PRO A 245 28.90 -9.13 -7.88
C PRO A 245 28.94 -8.65 -9.34
N GLU A 246 29.92 -9.12 -10.09
CA GLU A 246 29.94 -8.97 -11.54
C GLU A 246 28.93 -9.92 -12.18
N SER A 247 28.10 -9.38 -13.07
CA SER A 247 27.13 -10.14 -13.86
C SER A 247 26.82 -9.41 -15.16
N ASP A 248 26.33 -10.16 -16.17
CA ASP A 248 25.96 -9.57 -17.47
C ASP A 248 24.78 -8.59 -17.34
N VAL A 249 23.87 -8.86 -16.38
CA VAL A 249 22.72 -8.00 -16.08
C VAL A 249 22.61 -7.80 -14.57
N THR A 250 22.60 -6.55 -14.13
CA THR A 250 22.36 -6.19 -12.72
C THR A 250 21.09 -5.34 -12.59
N LEU A 251 20.15 -5.77 -11.75
CA LEU A 251 18.95 -5.02 -11.42
C LEU A 251 18.97 -4.66 -9.93
N LEU A 252 18.72 -3.39 -9.60
CA LEU A 252 18.74 -2.88 -8.23
C LEU A 252 17.33 -2.45 -7.84
N ASP A 253 16.66 -3.25 -7.01
CA ASP A 253 15.37 -2.91 -6.37
C ASP A 253 15.63 -2.17 -5.05
N LEU A 254 16.32 -1.06 -5.17
CA LEU A 254 16.77 -0.19 -4.08
C LEU A 254 16.25 1.23 -4.32
N ASP A 255 16.17 2.02 -3.24
CA ASP A 255 15.90 3.44 -3.38
C ASP A 255 17.04 4.18 -4.09
N PRO A 256 16.76 5.33 -4.75
CA PRO A 256 17.77 6.02 -5.56
C PRO A 256 19.02 6.42 -4.80
N HIS A 257 18.96 6.81 -3.52
CA HIS A 257 20.15 7.14 -2.74
C HIS A 257 21.03 5.91 -2.51
N GLN A 258 20.44 4.73 -2.26
CA GLN A 258 21.19 3.49 -2.13
C GLN A 258 21.80 3.08 -3.47
N VAL A 259 21.08 3.22 -4.59
CA VAL A 259 21.65 2.98 -5.93
C VAL A 259 22.83 3.91 -6.19
N ALA A 260 22.73 5.18 -5.84
CA ALA A 260 23.84 6.13 -5.95
C ALA A 260 25.05 5.71 -5.08
N ALA A 261 24.81 5.22 -3.86
CA ALA A 261 25.86 4.74 -2.96
C ALA A 261 26.53 3.44 -3.45
N VAL A 262 25.78 2.54 -4.09
CA VAL A 262 26.30 1.26 -4.61
C VAL A 262 27.06 1.46 -5.92
N LEU A 263 26.55 2.27 -6.84
CA LEU A 263 27.12 2.42 -8.18
C LEU A 263 28.10 3.60 -8.31
N GLY A 264 27.90 4.68 -7.58
CA GLY A 264 28.78 5.85 -7.60
C GLY A 264 29.09 6.32 -9.02
N ASP A 265 30.40 6.42 -9.33
CA ASP A 265 30.89 6.89 -10.63
C ASP A 265 30.57 5.96 -11.82
N ARG A 266 30.05 4.76 -11.59
CA ARG A 266 29.52 3.89 -12.67
C ARG A 266 28.25 4.46 -13.28
N LEU A 267 27.55 5.38 -12.59
CA LEU A 267 26.38 6.07 -13.11
C LEU A 267 26.81 7.29 -13.94
N PRO A 268 26.09 7.58 -15.05
CA PRO A 268 26.26 8.88 -15.72
C PRO A 268 26.02 10.01 -14.73
N SER A 269 26.89 11.05 -14.73
CA SER A 269 26.86 12.13 -13.73
C SER A 269 25.50 12.83 -13.58
N ARG A 270 24.71 12.91 -14.66
CA ARG A 270 23.35 13.46 -14.61
C ARG A 270 22.40 12.58 -13.79
N VAL A 271 22.54 11.25 -13.90
CA VAL A 271 21.70 10.27 -13.18
C VAL A 271 22.09 10.26 -11.71
N LEU A 272 23.39 10.21 -11.40
CA LEU A 272 23.89 10.29 -10.03
C LEU A 272 23.34 11.53 -9.33
N ARG A 273 23.47 12.71 -9.94
CA ARG A 273 22.90 13.96 -9.37
C ARG A 273 21.37 13.93 -9.22
N ALA A 274 20.65 13.25 -10.11
CA ALA A 274 19.20 13.10 -9.98
C ALA A 274 18.84 12.22 -8.79
N PHE A 275 19.56 11.11 -8.61
CA PHE A 275 19.36 10.19 -7.48
C PHE A 275 19.74 10.84 -6.13
N GLU A 276 20.83 11.60 -6.06
CA GLU A 276 21.24 12.35 -4.86
C GLU A 276 20.23 13.44 -4.45
N ARG A 277 19.44 13.95 -5.41
CA ARG A 277 18.39 14.95 -5.16
C ARG A 277 17.01 14.32 -4.96
N PHE A 278 16.92 13.01 -5.00
CA PHE A 278 15.65 12.32 -4.83
C PHE A 278 15.03 12.65 -3.47
N ARG A 279 13.74 12.94 -3.45
CA ARG A 279 13.00 13.36 -2.25
C ARG A 279 12.02 12.29 -1.83
N TYR A 280 11.89 12.12 -0.53
CA TYR A 280 10.94 11.21 0.09
C TYR A 280 9.69 11.97 0.52
N GLY A 281 8.60 11.22 0.66
CA GLY A 281 7.31 11.71 1.13
C GLY A 281 7.17 11.68 2.65
N PRO A 282 5.96 11.96 3.16
CA PRO A 282 5.59 11.72 4.54
C PRO A 282 5.83 10.28 4.96
N GLY A 283 6.05 10.07 6.27
CA GLY A 283 6.23 8.76 6.85
C GLY A 283 4.92 8.11 7.32
N ALA A 284 4.97 6.81 7.54
CA ALA A 284 3.98 6.06 8.28
C ALA A 284 4.51 5.74 9.68
N PHE A 285 3.71 6.04 10.71
CA PHE A 285 3.93 5.57 12.07
C PHE A 285 2.91 4.47 12.34
N LYS A 286 3.37 3.26 12.56
CA LYS A 286 2.55 2.06 12.61
C LYS A 286 2.37 1.56 14.04
N VAL A 287 1.15 1.13 14.36
CA VAL A 287 0.83 0.42 15.60
C VAL A 287 0.01 -0.82 15.25
N ASP A 288 0.50 -1.97 15.64
CA ASP A 288 -0.25 -3.21 15.66
C ASP A 288 -0.86 -3.43 17.04
N PHE A 289 -2.10 -3.88 17.08
CA PHE A 289 -2.81 -4.18 18.31
C PHE A 289 -3.26 -5.64 18.32
N ALA A 290 -3.19 -6.26 19.50
CA ALA A 290 -3.96 -7.43 19.83
C ALA A 290 -5.25 -6.97 20.52
N VAL A 291 -6.42 -7.26 19.97
CA VAL A 291 -7.70 -6.69 20.41
C VAL A 291 -8.67 -7.80 20.77
N GLN A 292 -9.14 -7.81 22.02
CA GLN A 292 -10.15 -8.75 22.51
C GLN A 292 -11.51 -8.44 21.89
N GLY A 293 -12.14 -9.41 21.23
CA GLY A 293 -13.47 -9.26 20.62
C GLY A 293 -13.55 -8.30 19.44
N GLY A 294 -12.39 -7.86 18.91
CA GLY A 294 -12.30 -6.95 17.79
C GLY A 294 -12.63 -5.49 18.13
N VAL A 295 -12.58 -4.62 17.12
CA VAL A 295 -12.80 -3.18 17.29
C VAL A 295 -14.28 -2.86 17.45
N PRO A 296 -14.68 -2.14 18.52
CA PRO A 296 -16.10 -1.90 18.85
C PRO A 296 -16.69 -0.71 18.06
N TRP A 297 -16.57 -0.71 16.73
CA TRP A 297 -17.07 0.38 15.91
C TRP A 297 -18.52 0.76 16.18
N THR A 298 -18.79 2.04 16.26
CA THR A 298 -20.17 2.57 16.35
C THR A 298 -20.94 2.28 15.07
N ASN A 299 -20.30 2.50 13.91
CA ASN A 299 -20.90 2.21 12.61
C ASN A 299 -20.89 0.71 12.33
N PRO A 300 -22.06 0.08 12.02
CA PRO A 300 -22.16 -1.37 11.82
C PRO A 300 -21.40 -1.87 10.57
N ASP A 301 -21.27 -1.05 9.51
CA ASP A 301 -20.55 -1.44 8.31
C ASP A 301 -19.04 -1.52 8.57
N ALA A 302 -18.49 -0.69 9.47
CA ALA A 302 -17.07 -0.77 9.85
C ALA A 302 -16.72 -2.08 10.56
N ARG A 303 -17.68 -2.76 11.21
CA ARG A 303 -17.51 -4.08 11.82
C ARG A 303 -17.41 -5.23 10.80
N ARG A 304 -17.68 -4.95 9.53
CA ARG A 304 -17.77 -5.92 8.43
C ARG A 304 -16.72 -5.69 7.35
N SER A 305 -15.88 -4.67 7.54
CA SER A 305 -14.87 -4.23 6.56
C SER A 305 -13.46 -4.58 6.99
N SER A 306 -12.66 -5.10 6.06
CA SER A 306 -11.23 -5.33 6.30
C SER A 306 -10.43 -4.03 6.40
N THR A 307 -10.96 -2.91 5.90
CA THR A 307 -10.27 -1.62 5.90
C THR A 307 -11.19 -0.51 6.40
N VAL A 308 -10.71 0.27 7.36
CA VAL A 308 -11.40 1.46 7.85
C VAL A 308 -10.46 2.67 7.79
N HIS A 309 -10.90 3.74 7.13
CA HIS A 309 -10.17 5.00 7.06
C HIS A 309 -10.76 5.98 8.08
N LEU A 310 -9.92 6.58 8.91
CA LEU A 310 -10.30 7.53 9.96
C LEU A 310 -9.70 8.90 9.69
N GLY A 311 -10.52 9.92 9.58
CA GLY A 311 -10.08 11.28 9.29
C GLY A 311 -11.23 12.29 9.28
N GLY A 312 -12.44 11.86 9.67
CA GLY A 312 -13.61 12.72 9.66
C GLY A 312 -14.03 13.14 8.25
N GLU A 313 -14.52 14.36 8.08
CA GLU A 313 -14.91 14.88 6.77
C GLU A 313 -13.72 15.13 5.85
N PHE A 314 -13.96 15.20 4.54
CA PHE A 314 -12.94 15.45 3.52
C PHE A 314 -12.06 16.68 3.85
N ALA A 315 -12.64 17.74 4.39
CA ALA A 315 -11.90 18.96 4.73
C ALA A 315 -10.86 18.72 5.84
N GLU A 316 -11.19 17.87 6.83
CA GLU A 316 -10.28 17.48 7.91
C GLU A 316 -9.13 16.65 7.35
N ILE A 317 -9.42 15.64 6.51
CA ILE A 317 -8.38 14.83 5.83
C ILE A 317 -7.43 15.74 5.03
N ALA A 318 -7.97 16.66 4.23
CA ALA A 318 -7.16 17.56 3.41
C ALA A 318 -6.29 18.51 4.24
N ALA A 319 -6.78 18.99 5.39
CA ALA A 319 -6.03 19.81 6.33
C ALA A 319 -4.90 19.02 7.01
N THR A 320 -5.18 17.77 7.39
CA THR A 320 -4.22 16.83 7.97
C THR A 320 -3.07 16.56 7.01
N GLU A 321 -3.34 16.14 5.78
CA GLU A 321 -2.31 15.87 4.77
C GLU A 321 -1.45 17.12 4.45
N LYS A 322 -2.07 18.31 4.44
CA LYS A 322 -1.36 19.57 4.29
C LYS A 322 -0.42 19.86 5.45
N SER A 323 -0.87 19.63 6.70
CA SER A 323 -0.06 19.82 7.91
C SER A 323 1.16 18.90 7.91
N ILE A 324 0.96 17.61 7.59
CA ILE A 324 2.01 16.61 7.54
C ILE A 324 3.07 16.96 6.48
N ALA A 325 2.64 17.35 5.28
CA ALA A 325 3.56 17.78 4.22
C ALA A 325 4.34 19.05 4.59
N ALA A 326 3.81 19.87 5.48
CA ALA A 326 4.50 21.03 6.05
C ALA A 326 5.40 20.70 7.26
N GLY A 327 5.61 19.41 7.56
CA GLY A 327 6.46 18.95 8.66
C GLY A 327 5.81 19.06 10.04
N LYS A 328 4.49 19.22 10.12
CA LYS A 328 3.77 19.37 11.38
C LYS A 328 2.88 18.17 11.65
N MET A 329 3.07 17.53 12.82
CA MET A 329 2.18 16.48 13.28
C MET A 329 0.82 17.08 13.68
N PRO A 330 -0.30 16.63 13.07
CA PRO A 330 -1.63 17.06 13.48
C PRO A 330 -2.05 16.37 14.78
N GLU A 331 -2.91 17.02 15.55
CA GLU A 331 -3.49 16.44 16.77
C GLU A 331 -4.37 15.22 16.44
N ARG A 332 -5.12 15.29 15.33
CA ARG A 332 -5.95 14.21 14.80
C ARG A 332 -5.44 13.77 13.44
N PRO A 333 -4.47 12.85 13.39
CA PRO A 333 -3.91 12.39 12.13
C PRO A 333 -4.93 11.56 11.33
N PHE A 334 -4.73 11.47 10.03
CA PHE A 334 -5.39 10.44 9.23
C PHE A 334 -4.83 9.08 9.66
N VAL A 335 -5.73 8.14 9.99
CA VAL A 335 -5.36 6.78 10.41
C VAL A 335 -6.04 5.78 9.50
N LEU A 336 -5.27 4.81 9.01
CA LEU A 336 -5.78 3.63 8.35
C LEU A 336 -5.78 2.47 9.33
N VAL A 337 -6.89 1.75 9.40
CA VAL A 337 -7.06 0.55 10.24
C VAL A 337 -7.36 -0.64 9.36
N GLY A 338 -6.57 -1.70 9.50
CA GLY A 338 -6.78 -2.99 8.87
C GLY A 338 -7.31 -4.02 9.85
N GLN A 339 -8.37 -4.71 9.45
CA GLN A 339 -9.02 -5.79 10.19
C GLN A 339 -8.96 -7.06 9.35
N GLN A 340 -7.75 -7.50 9.02
CA GLN A 340 -7.52 -8.64 8.12
C GLN A 340 -8.19 -9.92 8.61
N TYR A 341 -8.36 -10.07 9.95
CA TYR A 341 -9.01 -11.21 10.58
C TYR A 341 -10.46 -11.39 10.14
N LEU A 342 -11.15 -10.34 9.68
CA LEU A 342 -12.51 -10.45 9.15
C LEU A 342 -12.57 -11.19 7.81
N ALA A 343 -11.49 -11.13 7.04
CA ALA A 343 -11.33 -11.87 5.78
C ALA A 343 -10.63 -13.21 6.01
N ASP A 344 -9.72 -13.27 6.97
CA ASP A 344 -8.88 -14.42 7.30
C ASP A 344 -8.84 -14.68 8.82
N PRO A 345 -9.81 -15.40 9.36
CA PRO A 345 -9.87 -15.71 10.78
C PRO A 345 -8.68 -16.52 11.32
N SER A 346 -7.90 -17.18 10.44
CA SER A 346 -6.73 -17.96 10.85
C SER A 346 -5.61 -17.12 11.47
N ARG A 347 -5.67 -15.79 11.32
CA ARG A 347 -4.72 -14.86 11.93
C ARG A 347 -4.96 -14.57 13.40
N SER A 348 -6.12 -15.00 13.92
CA SER A 348 -6.56 -14.75 15.29
C SER A 348 -6.22 -15.90 16.24
N VAL A 349 -6.15 -15.61 17.54
CA VAL A 349 -5.98 -16.58 18.60
C VAL A 349 -7.19 -16.51 19.54
N GLY A 350 -8.10 -17.47 19.43
CA GLY A 350 -9.38 -17.42 20.13
C GLY A 350 -10.17 -16.16 19.72
N ASP A 351 -10.56 -15.36 20.74
CA ASP A 351 -11.26 -14.09 20.54
C ASP A 351 -10.32 -12.86 20.57
N VAL A 352 -9.01 -13.09 20.45
CA VAL A 352 -8.01 -12.03 20.28
C VAL A 352 -7.66 -11.89 18.80
N HIS A 353 -7.85 -10.69 18.26
CA HIS A 353 -7.72 -10.42 16.84
C HIS A 353 -6.57 -9.43 16.55
N PRO A 354 -5.80 -9.65 15.46
CA PRO A 354 -4.79 -8.69 15.02
C PRO A 354 -5.48 -7.49 14.36
N VAL A 355 -5.19 -6.30 14.85
CA VAL A 355 -5.59 -5.04 14.23
C VAL A 355 -4.34 -4.28 13.84
N TRP A 356 -4.19 -4.05 12.56
CA TRP A 356 -3.09 -3.33 11.96
C TRP A 356 -3.50 -1.87 11.75
N SER A 357 -2.62 -0.92 12.09
CA SER A 357 -2.92 0.48 11.84
C SER A 357 -1.66 1.29 11.54
N TYR A 358 -1.82 2.39 10.84
CA TYR A 358 -0.82 3.44 10.77
C TYR A 358 -1.44 4.82 10.64
N ALA A 359 -0.72 5.82 11.14
CA ALA A 359 -0.99 7.22 10.89
C ALA A 359 -0.01 7.79 9.87
N HIS A 360 -0.47 8.75 9.06
CA HIS A 360 0.45 9.61 8.32
C HIS A 360 1.12 10.57 9.28
N VAL A 361 2.45 10.67 9.16
CA VAL A 361 3.29 11.56 9.98
C VAL A 361 4.29 12.30 9.09
N PRO A 362 4.87 13.42 9.54
CA PRO A 362 5.96 14.07 8.79
C PRO A 362 7.11 13.09 8.49
N SER A 363 7.80 13.30 7.37
CA SER A 363 8.97 12.49 7.01
C SER A 363 10.01 12.50 8.13
N GLY A 364 10.48 11.32 8.55
CA GLY A 364 11.46 11.20 9.65
C GLY A 364 10.93 11.63 11.01
N TYR A 365 9.63 11.58 11.25
CA TYR A 365 9.03 11.94 12.54
C TYR A 365 9.62 11.11 13.68
N THR A 366 10.14 11.80 14.70
CA THR A 366 10.82 11.19 15.86
C THR A 366 9.96 11.11 17.11
N GLY A 367 8.74 11.67 17.07
CA GLY A 367 7.79 11.60 18.18
C GLY A 367 7.07 10.25 18.23
N ASP A 368 6.22 10.10 19.25
CA ASP A 368 5.31 8.95 19.39
C ASP A 368 3.89 9.36 18.97
N ALA A 369 3.32 8.64 18.01
CA ALA A 369 1.96 8.85 17.53
C ALA A 369 0.96 7.82 18.07
N THR A 370 1.38 6.93 18.98
CA THR A 370 0.55 5.83 19.50
C THR A 370 -0.75 6.32 20.11
N GLU A 371 -0.68 7.32 21.00
CA GLU A 371 -1.89 7.88 21.64
C GLU A 371 -2.79 8.61 20.66
N ALA A 372 -2.22 9.30 19.66
CA ALA A 372 -3.01 9.96 18.61
C ALA A 372 -3.77 8.94 17.74
N ILE A 373 -3.15 7.78 17.44
CA ILE A 373 -3.80 6.68 16.72
C ILE A 373 -4.92 6.07 17.57
N ILE A 374 -4.66 5.76 18.85
CA ILE A 374 -5.68 5.21 19.75
C ILE A 374 -6.85 6.17 19.89
N ALA A 375 -6.59 7.46 20.13
CA ALA A 375 -7.63 8.48 20.26
C ALA A 375 -8.47 8.62 18.97
N GLN A 376 -7.84 8.49 17.81
CA GLN A 376 -8.55 8.55 16.53
C GLN A 376 -9.43 7.30 16.30
N ILE A 377 -8.99 6.11 16.75
CA ILE A 377 -9.82 4.91 16.73
C ILE A 377 -10.98 5.04 17.73
N GLU A 378 -10.71 5.48 18.96
CA GLU A 378 -11.70 5.70 20.03
C GLU A 378 -12.81 6.67 19.58
N ARG A 379 -12.50 7.70 18.78
CA ARG A 379 -13.48 8.67 18.23
C ARG A 379 -14.63 7.95 17.50
N PHE A 380 -14.37 6.83 16.82
CA PHE A 380 -15.34 6.09 16.03
C PHE A 380 -15.67 4.71 16.61
N ALA A 381 -14.91 4.28 17.61
CA ALA A 381 -15.05 3.00 18.29
C ALA A 381 -14.85 3.16 19.80
N PRO A 382 -15.78 3.81 20.52
CA PRO A 382 -15.68 4.02 21.97
C PRO A 382 -15.48 2.71 22.72
N GLY A 383 -14.53 2.66 23.67
CA GLY A 383 -14.15 1.47 24.42
C GLY A 383 -13.10 0.59 23.70
N PHE A 384 -12.49 1.07 22.60
CA PHE A 384 -11.41 0.35 21.93
C PHE A 384 -10.21 0.15 22.85
N ARG A 385 -9.82 1.18 23.60
CA ARG A 385 -8.68 1.14 24.54
C ARG A 385 -8.81 0.00 25.56
N ASP A 386 -10.01 -0.23 26.07
CA ASP A 386 -10.27 -1.27 27.06
C ASP A 386 -10.15 -2.70 26.50
N ARG A 387 -10.14 -2.82 25.17
CA ARG A 387 -10.01 -4.10 24.46
C ARG A 387 -8.58 -4.40 24.02
N ILE A 388 -7.65 -3.47 24.19
CA ILE A 388 -6.24 -3.66 23.81
C ILE A 388 -5.57 -4.63 24.81
N VAL A 389 -5.21 -5.81 24.33
CA VAL A 389 -4.43 -6.80 25.08
C VAL A 389 -2.95 -6.45 25.08
N GLY A 390 -2.47 -5.87 23.97
CA GLY A 390 -1.10 -5.41 23.82
C GLY A 390 -0.89 -4.73 22.48
N THR A 391 0.27 -4.08 22.36
CA THR A 391 0.66 -3.28 21.19
C THR A 391 2.08 -3.59 20.73
N ALA A 392 2.33 -3.48 19.43
CA ALA A 392 3.67 -3.44 18.85
C ALA A 392 3.78 -2.17 17.98
N VAL A 393 4.73 -1.32 18.32
CA VAL A 393 4.94 -0.04 17.63
C VAL A 393 6.06 -0.18 16.62
N CYS A 394 5.90 0.45 15.45
CA CYS A 394 6.94 0.61 14.46
C CYS A 394 6.98 2.09 14.03
N SER A 395 7.90 2.83 14.64
CA SER A 395 8.17 4.24 14.33
C SER A 395 8.75 4.40 12.91
N THR A 396 8.82 5.64 12.41
CA THR A 396 9.49 5.93 11.12
C THR A 396 10.94 5.47 11.09
N THR A 397 11.64 5.55 12.23
CA THR A 397 13.03 5.08 12.37
C THR A 397 13.11 3.56 12.29
N GLU A 398 12.22 2.85 12.97
CA GLU A 398 12.15 1.39 12.93
C GLU A 398 11.71 0.89 11.56
N MET A 399 10.77 1.60 10.91
CA MET A 399 10.36 1.32 9.53
C MET A 399 11.54 1.41 8.56
N SER A 400 12.40 2.44 8.71
CA SER A 400 13.62 2.59 7.89
C SER A 400 14.68 1.53 8.21
N ARG A 401 14.78 1.05 9.46
CA ARG A 401 15.68 -0.06 9.82
C ARG A 401 15.19 -1.39 9.29
N TYR A 402 13.88 -1.60 9.34
CA TYR A 402 13.23 -2.81 8.81
C TYR A 402 13.42 -2.94 7.29
N ASN A 403 13.22 -1.84 6.57
CA ASN A 403 13.44 -1.80 5.12
C ASN A 403 14.12 -0.49 4.74
N ALA A 404 15.37 -0.60 4.28
CA ALA A 404 16.19 0.56 3.95
C ALA A 404 15.62 1.44 2.82
N ASN A 405 14.68 0.91 2.01
CA ASN A 405 13.96 1.68 1.01
C ASN A 405 12.87 2.60 1.63
N PHE A 406 12.49 2.41 2.89
CA PHE A 406 11.48 3.22 3.59
C PHE A 406 12.11 4.40 4.32
N VAL A 407 12.84 5.22 3.60
CA VAL A 407 13.60 6.35 4.15
C VAL A 407 12.67 7.35 4.85
N GLY A 408 12.95 7.65 6.12
CA GLY A 408 12.11 8.54 6.94
C GLY A 408 10.71 7.98 7.23
N GLY A 409 10.50 6.67 7.05
CA GLY A 409 9.20 6.01 7.18
C GLY A 409 8.32 6.11 5.95
N ASP A 410 8.82 6.64 4.82
CA ASP A 410 8.07 6.71 3.56
C ASP A 410 7.89 5.32 2.94
N ILE A 411 6.74 4.70 3.21
CA ILE A 411 6.37 3.38 2.68
C ILE A 411 6.03 3.40 1.17
N ASN A 412 5.94 4.57 0.57
CA ASN A 412 5.73 4.76 -0.87
C ASN A 412 7.04 4.89 -1.67
N THR A 413 8.19 4.91 -0.95
CA THR A 413 9.54 4.99 -1.54
C THR A 413 9.75 6.16 -2.50
N GLY A 414 9.27 7.33 -2.13
CA GLY A 414 9.47 8.58 -2.86
C GLY A 414 8.27 9.51 -2.85
N SER A 415 8.55 10.81 -2.80
CA SER A 415 7.51 11.81 -2.90
C SER A 415 6.79 11.69 -4.25
N LYS A 416 5.46 11.81 -4.24
CA LYS A 416 4.64 11.75 -5.47
C LYS A 416 4.64 13.08 -6.22
N ASP A 417 5.80 13.74 -6.28
CA ASP A 417 5.98 14.96 -7.05
C ASP A 417 6.09 14.64 -8.55
N PRO A 418 5.22 15.20 -9.40
CA PRO A 418 5.25 14.94 -10.84
C PRO A 418 6.58 15.32 -11.53
N LEU A 419 7.35 16.23 -10.92
CA LEU A 419 8.65 16.64 -11.45
C LEU A 419 9.79 15.69 -11.07
N GLN A 420 9.52 14.69 -10.23
CA GLN A 420 10.48 13.68 -9.80
C GLN A 420 10.28 12.33 -10.53
N LEU A 421 9.10 12.10 -11.10
CA LEU A 421 8.71 10.87 -11.80
C LEU A 421 9.37 10.72 -13.20
#